data_58a52b3fcd8aa9572222ba8044441130
#
_entry.id   58a52b3fcd8aa9572222ba8044441130
#
_cell.length_a   1.000
_cell.length_b   1.000
_cell.length_c   1.000
_cell.angle_alpha   90.00
_cell.angle_beta   90.00
_cell.angle_gamma   90.00
#
_symmetry.space_group_name_H-M   'P 1'
#
loop_
_entity.id
_entity.type
_entity.pdbx_description
1 polymer ?
#
loop_
_entity_poly.entity_id
_entity_poly.type
_entity_poly.pdbx_seq_one_letter_code
_entity_poly.pdbx_strand_id
1 'polypeptide(L)'
;MSIEAGSFASIEAAGELSVSAGGKYTLTVTKGVEVEVSGGEAKITLNGAVITVTEAGDVTVTSPTKINLSAPEIKAEAPAGDIVIQGKSLVNHTHEDSLGGGTTPPK
;
A
#
# COMPACT_ATOMS: atom_id res chain seq x y z
N MET A 1 -0.30 -18.12 25.80
CA MET A 1 -1.56 -18.78 25.48
C MET A 1 -1.53 -19.27 24.04
N SER A 2 -2.06 -20.44 23.83
CA SER A 2 -2.09 -21.04 22.50
C SER A 2 -3.50 -21.59 22.21
N ILE A 3 -4.00 -21.36 21.01
CA ILE A 3 -5.28 -21.90 20.56
C ILE A 3 -5.02 -22.68 19.27
N GLU A 4 -5.33 -23.96 19.28
CA GLU A 4 -5.16 -24.81 18.11
C GLU A 4 -6.49 -25.47 17.71
N ALA A 5 -6.73 -25.52 16.40
CA ALA A 5 -7.93 -26.14 15.87
C ALA A 5 -7.58 -26.96 14.62
N GLY A 6 -8.09 -28.21 14.54
CA GLY A 6 -7.85 -29.08 13.41
C GLY A 6 -8.66 -28.70 12.16
N SER A 7 -9.82 -28.11 12.35
CA SER A 7 -10.70 -27.71 11.25
C SER A 7 -10.91 -26.21 11.20
N PHE A 8 -11.47 -25.63 12.24
CA PHE A 8 -11.66 -24.19 12.29
C PHE A 8 -11.72 -23.70 13.73
N ALA A 9 -11.41 -22.42 13.90
CA ALA A 9 -11.64 -21.68 15.12
C ALA A 9 -12.35 -20.37 14.76
N SER A 10 -13.24 -19.93 15.64
CA SER A 10 -14.04 -18.73 15.40
C SER A 10 -14.00 -17.83 16.62
N ILE A 11 -13.81 -16.55 16.41
CA ILE A 11 -13.87 -15.55 17.48
C ILE A 11 -14.90 -14.50 17.07
N GLU A 12 -15.94 -14.32 17.86
CA GLU A 12 -17.00 -13.37 17.58
C GLU A 12 -17.18 -12.39 18.73
N ALA A 13 -17.44 -11.14 18.40
CA ALA A 13 -17.71 -10.12 19.39
C ALA A 13 -18.91 -9.27 18.92
N ALA A 14 -19.93 -9.13 19.77
CA ALA A 14 -21.09 -8.31 19.42
C ALA A 14 -20.75 -6.81 19.41
N GLY A 15 -19.76 -6.38 20.16
CA GLY A 15 -19.31 -5.01 20.21
C GLY A 15 -17.91 -4.85 19.67
N GLU A 16 -16.92 -5.01 20.51
CA GLU A 16 -15.53 -4.77 20.14
C GLU A 16 -14.65 -5.98 20.43
N LEU A 17 -13.74 -6.26 19.51
CA LEU A 17 -12.66 -7.22 19.74
C LEU A 17 -11.33 -6.48 19.68
N SER A 18 -10.52 -6.59 20.73
CA SER A 18 -9.24 -5.91 20.83
C SER A 18 -8.12 -6.92 20.99
N VAL A 19 -7.05 -6.76 20.20
CA VAL A 19 -5.84 -7.57 20.29
C VAL A 19 -4.66 -6.64 20.49
N SER A 20 -3.87 -6.87 21.56
CA SER A 20 -2.67 -6.10 21.86
C SER A 20 -1.46 -7.00 21.94
N ALA A 21 -0.35 -6.55 21.35
CA ALA A 21 0.92 -7.25 21.42
C ALA A 21 2.02 -6.27 21.79
N GLY A 22 2.84 -6.61 22.79
CA GLY A 22 3.92 -5.74 23.25
C GLY A 22 5.10 -5.68 22.29
N GLY A 23 5.26 -6.67 21.43
CA GLY A 23 6.35 -6.71 20.46
C GLY A 23 5.85 -6.80 19.03
N LYS A 24 5.42 -7.97 18.62
CA LYS A 24 5.03 -8.22 17.23
C LYS A 24 3.68 -8.93 17.15
N TYR A 25 2.88 -8.54 16.19
CA TYR A 25 1.66 -9.26 15.81
C TYR A 25 1.83 -9.82 14.40
N THR A 26 1.54 -11.10 14.21
CA THR A 26 1.63 -11.77 12.91
C THR A 26 0.37 -12.55 12.63
N LEU A 27 -0.17 -12.38 11.42
CA LEU A 27 -1.23 -13.23 10.88
C LEU A 27 -0.65 -13.92 9.65
N THR A 28 -0.64 -15.25 9.66
CA THR A 28 -0.07 -16.03 8.56
C THR A 28 -1.11 -17.01 8.03
N VAL A 29 -1.26 -17.04 6.71
CA VAL A 29 -2.12 -18.00 6.02
C VAL A 29 -1.23 -18.81 5.08
N THR A 30 -1.38 -20.14 5.09
CA THR A 30 -0.47 -21.06 4.41
C THR A 30 -0.24 -20.73 2.94
N LYS A 31 -1.19 -20.16 2.25
CA LYS A 31 -1.08 -19.86 0.83
C LYS A 31 -0.41 -18.51 0.50
N GLY A 32 0.45 -18.05 1.39
CA GLY A 32 1.31 -16.90 1.06
C GLY A 32 0.85 -15.54 1.56
N VAL A 33 -0.22 -15.49 2.33
CA VAL A 33 -0.67 -14.23 2.93
C VAL A 33 0.00 -14.06 4.29
N GLU A 34 0.63 -12.91 4.50
CA GLU A 34 1.22 -12.56 5.79
C GLU A 34 0.91 -11.12 6.14
N VAL A 35 0.46 -10.88 7.36
CA VAL A 35 0.31 -9.54 7.93
C VAL A 35 1.15 -9.48 9.18
N GLU A 36 2.08 -8.54 9.24
CA GLU A 36 2.98 -8.37 10.37
C GLU A 36 2.98 -6.93 10.85
N VAL A 37 2.88 -6.75 12.15
CA VAL A 37 3.00 -5.44 12.79
C VAL A 37 4.04 -5.56 13.88
N SER A 38 5.13 -4.82 13.77
CA SER A 38 6.20 -4.84 14.77
C SER A 38 7.07 -3.61 14.66
N GLY A 39 7.58 -3.12 15.80
CA GLY A 39 8.64 -2.14 15.82
C GLY A 39 8.45 -0.88 14.98
N GLY A 40 7.22 -0.40 14.84
CA GLY A 40 6.97 0.80 14.06
C GLY A 40 6.68 0.55 12.58
N GLU A 41 6.47 -0.70 12.19
CA GLU A 41 6.15 -1.02 10.80
C GLU A 41 4.94 -1.94 10.71
N ALA A 42 4.05 -1.67 9.77
CA ALA A 42 2.96 -2.56 9.40
C ALA A 42 3.16 -3.02 7.96
N LYS A 43 3.07 -4.32 7.72
CA LYS A 43 3.39 -4.90 6.41
C LYS A 43 2.40 -6.00 6.04
N ILE A 44 1.87 -5.93 4.81
CA ILE A 44 1.01 -6.96 4.24
C ILE A 44 1.70 -7.53 3.01
N THR A 45 1.90 -8.83 2.98
CA THR A 45 2.59 -9.50 1.88
C THR A 45 1.71 -10.61 1.30
N LEU A 46 1.57 -10.64 -0.03
CA LEU A 46 0.87 -11.69 -0.75
C LEU A 46 1.49 -11.86 -2.13
N ASN A 47 2.12 -13.02 -2.37
CA ASN A 47 2.65 -13.39 -3.69
C ASN A 47 3.53 -12.31 -4.34
N GLY A 48 4.41 -11.71 -3.55
CA GLY A 48 5.31 -10.67 -4.06
C GLY A 48 4.75 -9.26 -4.06
N ALA A 49 3.45 -9.09 -3.86
CA ALA A 49 2.87 -7.77 -3.64
C ALA A 49 3.03 -7.41 -2.17
N VAL A 50 3.42 -6.18 -1.89
CA VAL A 50 3.72 -5.73 -0.53
C VAL A 50 3.14 -4.34 -0.30
N ILE A 51 2.46 -4.16 0.82
CA ILE A 51 2.04 -2.85 1.31
C ILE A 51 2.73 -2.63 2.65
N THR A 52 3.49 -1.56 2.76
CA THR A 52 4.26 -1.23 3.95
C THR A 52 3.95 0.18 4.44
N VAL A 53 3.75 0.32 5.74
CA VAL A 53 3.65 1.63 6.41
C VAL A 53 4.70 1.67 7.50
N THR A 54 5.58 2.67 7.46
CA THR A 54 6.68 2.78 8.42
C THR A 54 6.37 3.78 9.53
N GLU A 55 7.17 3.76 10.59
CA GLU A 55 7.04 4.71 11.70
C GLU A 55 7.23 6.16 11.24
N ALA A 56 8.05 6.38 10.22
CA ALA A 56 8.26 7.70 9.64
C ALA A 56 7.06 8.21 8.84
N GLY A 57 6.07 7.35 8.59
CA GLY A 57 4.88 7.72 7.84
C GLY A 57 4.96 7.43 6.36
N ASP A 58 5.98 6.71 5.90
CA ASP A 58 6.08 6.33 4.50
C ASP A 58 5.13 5.19 4.19
N VAL A 59 4.38 5.31 3.11
CA VAL A 59 3.49 4.27 2.61
C VAL A 59 4.01 3.81 1.25
N THR A 60 4.27 2.52 1.14
CA THR A 60 4.78 1.93 -0.10
C THR A 60 3.88 0.80 -0.55
N VAL A 61 3.49 0.80 -1.81
CA VAL A 61 2.75 -0.28 -2.44
C VAL A 61 3.57 -0.79 -3.61
N THR A 62 3.93 -2.07 -3.57
CA THR A 62 4.78 -2.68 -4.60
C THR A 62 4.07 -3.91 -5.16
N SER A 63 4.08 -4.05 -6.47
CA SER A 63 3.51 -5.20 -7.16
C SER A 63 4.47 -5.67 -8.25
N PRO A 64 4.70 -6.99 -8.38
CA PRO A 64 5.53 -7.51 -9.47
C PRO A 64 4.81 -7.52 -10.83
N THR A 65 3.52 -7.28 -10.85
CA THR A 65 2.73 -7.29 -12.09
C THR A 65 2.10 -5.95 -12.39
N LYS A 66 1.09 -5.54 -11.63
CA LYS A 66 0.43 -4.26 -11.85
C LYS A 66 -0.37 -3.84 -10.62
N ILE A 67 -0.66 -2.55 -10.55
CA ILE A 67 -1.55 -1.98 -9.55
C ILE A 67 -2.73 -1.37 -10.30
N ASN A 68 -3.94 -1.84 -10.01
CA ASN A 68 -5.15 -1.30 -10.60
C ASN A 68 -5.84 -0.37 -9.61
N LEU A 69 -6.11 0.84 -10.03
CA LEU A 69 -6.89 1.80 -9.27
C LEU A 69 -8.13 2.12 -10.09
N SER A 70 -9.30 1.83 -9.54
CA SER A 70 -10.56 2.06 -10.25
C SER A 70 -11.58 2.64 -9.29
N ALA A 71 -12.12 3.80 -9.61
CA ALA A 71 -13.10 4.50 -8.80
C ALA A 71 -13.79 5.55 -9.66
N PRO A 72 -14.98 6.04 -9.27
CA PRO A 72 -15.58 7.17 -9.98
C PRO A 72 -14.69 8.41 -10.02
N GLU A 73 -13.81 8.56 -9.02
CA GLU A 73 -12.83 9.64 -9.00
C GLU A 73 -11.56 9.16 -8.30
N ILE A 74 -10.41 9.47 -8.86
CA ILE A 74 -9.11 9.19 -8.26
C ILE A 74 -8.36 10.51 -8.12
N LYS A 75 -8.05 10.90 -6.88
CA LYS A 75 -7.28 12.11 -6.59
C LYS A 75 -5.88 11.75 -6.15
N ALA A 76 -4.90 12.45 -6.69
CA ALA A 76 -3.52 12.37 -6.21
C ALA A 76 -3.04 13.79 -5.94
N GLU A 77 -2.60 14.05 -4.72
CA GLU A 77 -2.16 15.38 -4.30
C GLU A 77 -0.77 15.29 -3.69
N ALA A 78 0.09 16.23 -4.07
CA ALA A 78 1.43 16.37 -3.51
C ALA A 78 1.66 17.85 -3.18
N PRO A 79 1.06 18.35 -2.07
CA PRO A 79 1.01 19.79 -1.80
C PRO A 79 2.37 20.44 -1.62
N ALA A 80 3.40 19.69 -1.22
CA ALA A 80 4.75 20.23 -1.04
C ALA A 80 5.77 19.55 -1.95
N GLY A 81 5.32 18.78 -2.94
CA GLY A 81 6.20 18.02 -3.82
C GLY A 81 5.61 17.82 -5.20
N ASP A 82 5.77 16.61 -5.72
CA ASP A 82 5.41 16.30 -7.08
C ASP A 82 4.93 14.86 -7.21
N ILE A 83 4.21 14.56 -8.29
CA ILE A 83 3.86 13.21 -8.68
C ILE A 83 4.78 12.84 -9.84
N VAL A 84 5.58 11.78 -9.65
CA VAL A 84 6.62 11.39 -10.61
C VAL A 84 6.28 10.01 -11.17
N ILE A 85 6.31 9.88 -12.49
CA ILE A 85 6.08 8.62 -13.19
C ILE A 85 7.27 8.36 -14.10
N GLN A 86 7.99 7.26 -13.83
CA GLN A 86 9.21 6.88 -14.58
C GLN A 86 10.20 8.04 -14.70
N GLY A 87 10.43 8.76 -13.58
CA GLY A 87 11.32 9.90 -13.57
C GLY A 87 10.77 11.17 -14.18
N LYS A 88 9.51 11.16 -14.62
CA LYS A 88 8.88 12.32 -15.23
C LYS A 88 7.93 13.00 -14.24
N SER A 89 8.13 14.30 -14.04
CA SER A 89 7.26 15.12 -13.20
C SER A 89 5.91 15.31 -13.87
N LEU A 90 4.80 15.09 -13.14
CA LEU A 90 3.47 15.41 -13.67
C LEU A 90 3.20 16.91 -13.66
N VAL A 91 3.85 17.65 -12.77
CA VAL A 91 3.66 19.10 -12.65
C VAL A 91 4.44 19.84 -13.73
N ASN A 92 5.67 19.40 -14.00
CA ASN A 92 6.61 20.12 -14.87
C ASN A 92 6.94 19.43 -16.19
N HIS A 93 6.23 18.36 -16.57
CA HIS A 93 6.51 17.72 -17.84
C HIS A 93 5.96 18.56 -19.01
N THR A 94 6.60 18.41 -20.17
CA THR A 94 6.15 19.08 -21.39
C THR A 94 5.88 18.04 -22.47
N HIS A 95 5.08 18.42 -23.48
CA HIS A 95 4.78 17.58 -24.63
C HIS A 95 5.38 18.20 -25.88
N GLU A 96 5.87 17.35 -26.78
CA GLU A 96 6.26 17.78 -28.11
C GLU A 96 5.18 17.41 -29.11
N ASP A 97 4.81 18.35 -29.98
CA ASP A 97 3.85 18.06 -31.03
C ASP A 97 4.53 17.49 -32.27
N SER A 98 3.74 17.11 -33.27
CA SER A 98 4.26 16.51 -34.50
C SER A 98 5.05 17.49 -35.36
N LEU A 99 5.02 18.77 -35.07
CA LEU A 99 5.77 19.81 -35.76
C LEU A 99 7.07 20.16 -35.02
N GLY A 100 7.37 19.46 -33.93
CA GLY A 100 8.59 19.66 -33.16
C GLY A 100 8.54 20.79 -32.14
N GLY A 101 7.39 21.41 -31.96
CA GLY A 101 7.22 22.43 -30.92
C GLY A 101 6.84 21.81 -29.58
N GLY A 102 7.27 22.47 -28.49
CA GLY A 102 6.87 22.05 -27.15
C GLY A 102 5.55 22.69 -26.74
N THR A 103 4.79 21.99 -25.90
CA THR A 103 3.57 22.53 -25.30
C THR A 103 3.85 22.97 -23.87
N THR A 104 2.94 23.79 -23.32
CA THR A 104 3.06 24.18 -21.91
C THR A 104 2.79 23.01 -20.99
N PRO A 105 3.39 22.96 -19.79
CA PRO A 105 3.07 21.91 -18.83
C PRO A 105 1.60 21.97 -18.39
N PRO A 106 1.01 20.84 -18.03
CA PRO A 106 -0.34 20.85 -17.50
C PRO A 106 -0.40 21.56 -16.16
N LYS A 107 -1.52 22.17 -15.86
CA LYS A 107 -1.73 22.92 -14.63
C LYS A 107 -2.61 22.16 -13.64
#